data_a19f12e702e41aed59203d2b91f4468f
#
_entry.id   a19f12e702e41aed59203d2b91f4468f
#
_cell.length_a   1.000
_cell.length_b   1.000
_cell.length_c   1.000
_cell.angle_alpha   90.00
_cell.angle_beta   90.00
_cell.angle_gamma   90.00
#
_symmetry.space_group_name_H-M   'P 1'
#
loop_
_entity.id
_entity.type
_entity.pdbx_description
1 polymer ?
#
loop_
_entity_poly.entity_id
_entity_poly.type
_entity_poly.pdbx_seq_one_letter_code
_entity_poly.pdbx_strand_id
1 'polypeptide(L)'
;MATNFPTSLDSLTNPNSTDELSSPSHSQQHSNLNDSVEAIELKIGVNNSNDVNSIQYKVSTLQTLVGDLGNLTDSVNELLGLEGNNDLVVSGIENKTTLDSFNKTLFRTLKYNLQISRGSSHETSEFLIIHDGSDIYVSQSNIVSNSNNSLANVTFEENSGIIGLCVTPTAGAITARYIRTAIKI
;
A
#
# COMPACT_ATOMS: atom_id res chain seq x y z
N MET A 1 -35.61 8.54 -35.53
CA MET A 1 -35.13 7.16 -35.25
C MET A 1 -34.66 7.15 -33.81
N ALA A 2 -35.03 6.14 -33.06
CA ALA A 2 -34.46 5.98 -31.72
C ALA A 2 -32.96 5.67 -31.83
N THR A 3 -32.16 6.11 -30.89
CA THR A 3 -30.74 5.74 -30.84
C THR A 3 -30.54 4.24 -30.65
N ASN A 4 -29.52 3.65 -31.27
CA ASN A 4 -29.11 2.27 -31.06
C ASN A 4 -28.09 2.16 -29.92
N PHE A 5 -27.46 3.27 -29.58
CA PHE A 5 -26.53 3.29 -28.45
C PHE A 5 -27.31 3.05 -27.13
N PRO A 6 -26.77 2.28 -26.17
CA PRO A 6 -25.38 1.75 -26.10
C PRO A 6 -25.24 0.29 -26.68
N THR A 7 -26.25 -0.28 -27.30
CA THR A 7 -26.19 -1.65 -27.80
C THR A 7 -25.32 -1.77 -29.05
N SER A 8 -25.39 -0.77 -29.94
CA SER A 8 -24.53 -0.62 -31.11
C SER A 8 -24.30 0.86 -31.38
N LEU A 9 -23.36 1.19 -32.25
CA LEU A 9 -23.13 2.55 -32.69
C LEU A 9 -24.30 3.01 -33.61
N ASP A 10 -24.68 4.27 -33.43
CA ASP A 10 -25.61 4.91 -34.35
C ASP A 10 -24.90 5.29 -35.65
N SER A 11 -25.67 5.25 -36.76
CA SER A 11 -25.25 5.76 -38.05
C SER A 11 -26.16 6.91 -38.42
N LEU A 12 -25.78 8.10 -37.97
CA LEU A 12 -26.53 9.32 -38.21
C LEU A 12 -26.13 9.92 -39.57
N THR A 13 -27.15 10.32 -40.36
CA THR A 13 -26.90 10.97 -41.63
C THR A 13 -26.70 12.46 -41.45
N ASN A 14 -25.53 12.94 -41.89
CA ASN A 14 -25.27 14.37 -41.92
C ASN A 14 -25.94 15.01 -43.14
N PRO A 15 -26.61 16.16 -43.00
CA PRO A 15 -27.15 16.92 -44.14
C PRO A 15 -26.03 17.52 -44.97
N ASN A 16 -26.24 17.61 -46.28
CA ASN A 16 -25.41 18.35 -47.18
C ASN A 16 -25.87 19.82 -47.24
N SER A 17 -25.01 20.73 -47.67
CA SER A 17 -25.31 22.16 -47.76
C SER A 17 -26.40 22.49 -48.78
N THR A 18 -26.74 21.52 -49.64
CA THR A 18 -27.77 21.67 -50.70
C THR A 18 -29.06 20.95 -50.35
N ASP A 19 -29.11 20.25 -49.19
CA ASP A 19 -30.32 19.54 -48.78
C ASP A 19 -31.41 20.53 -48.32
N GLU A 20 -32.65 20.21 -48.67
CA GLU A 20 -33.80 20.91 -48.13
C GLU A 20 -33.97 20.64 -46.63
N LEU A 21 -34.49 21.60 -45.86
CA LEU A 21 -34.76 21.46 -44.42
C LEU A 21 -35.71 20.30 -44.05
N SER A 22 -36.36 19.75 -45.05
CA SER A 22 -37.33 18.64 -44.94
C SER A 22 -36.71 17.28 -45.13
N SER A 23 -35.45 17.16 -45.69
CA SER A 23 -34.85 15.87 -46.06
C SER A 23 -33.31 15.83 -45.85
N PRO A 24 -32.81 15.24 -44.75
CA PRO A 24 -33.58 14.78 -43.60
C PRO A 24 -34.23 15.90 -42.80
N SER A 25 -35.34 15.64 -42.18
CA SER A 25 -36.07 16.65 -41.39
C SER A 25 -35.17 17.24 -40.29
N HIS A 26 -35.07 18.56 -40.23
CA HIS A 26 -34.30 19.29 -39.24
C HIS A 26 -34.72 18.91 -37.80
N SER A 27 -35.99 18.79 -37.53
CA SER A 27 -36.52 18.35 -36.24
C SER A 27 -36.09 16.95 -35.89
N GLN A 28 -36.06 16.03 -36.86
CA GLN A 28 -35.62 14.64 -36.65
C GLN A 28 -34.14 14.56 -36.36
N GLN A 29 -33.32 15.42 -36.98
CA GLN A 29 -31.87 15.46 -36.67
C GLN A 29 -31.63 15.90 -35.23
N HIS A 30 -32.33 16.94 -34.76
CA HIS A 30 -32.26 17.36 -33.37
C HIS A 30 -32.75 16.29 -32.41
N SER A 31 -33.82 15.60 -32.72
CA SER A 31 -34.33 14.49 -31.91
C SER A 31 -33.29 13.37 -31.81
N ASN A 32 -32.71 12.94 -32.94
CA ASN A 32 -31.69 11.90 -32.97
C ASN A 32 -30.44 12.30 -32.16
N LEU A 33 -30.03 13.57 -32.25
CA LEU A 33 -28.89 14.08 -31.48
C LEU A 33 -29.17 14.06 -29.96
N ASN A 34 -30.34 14.53 -29.56
CA ASN A 34 -30.76 14.52 -28.15
C ASN A 34 -30.79 13.11 -27.58
N ASP A 35 -31.46 12.16 -28.32
CA ASP A 35 -31.55 10.74 -27.96
C ASP A 35 -30.13 10.15 -27.76
N SER A 36 -29.20 10.47 -28.68
CA SER A 36 -27.80 10.00 -28.60
C SER A 36 -27.07 10.55 -27.42
N VAL A 37 -27.23 11.85 -27.09
CA VAL A 37 -26.61 12.49 -25.92
C VAL A 37 -27.16 11.88 -24.63
N GLU A 38 -28.47 11.71 -24.51
CA GLU A 38 -29.09 11.09 -23.32
C GLU A 38 -28.60 9.65 -23.12
N ALA A 39 -28.45 8.88 -24.19
CA ALA A 39 -27.92 7.54 -24.13
C ALA A 39 -26.43 7.49 -23.68
N ILE A 40 -25.63 8.48 -24.11
CA ILE A 40 -24.23 8.64 -23.65
C ILE A 40 -24.20 8.99 -22.16
N GLU A 41 -25.03 9.95 -21.74
CA GLU A 41 -25.11 10.37 -20.33
C GLU A 41 -25.53 9.20 -19.44
N LEU A 42 -26.50 8.41 -19.86
CA LEU A 42 -26.90 7.19 -19.14
C LEU A 42 -25.75 6.18 -19.06
N LYS A 43 -24.98 6.02 -20.14
CA LYS A 43 -23.84 5.10 -20.17
C LYS A 43 -22.67 5.56 -19.31
N ILE A 44 -22.39 6.85 -19.30
CA ILE A 44 -21.33 7.44 -18.46
C ILE A 44 -21.78 7.41 -17.01
N GLY A 45 -23.00 7.80 -16.71
CA GLY A 45 -23.54 7.97 -15.36
C GLY A 45 -23.19 9.31 -14.75
N VAL A 46 -24.03 9.77 -13.84
CA VAL A 46 -23.77 10.96 -13.01
C VAL A 46 -22.82 10.63 -11.86
N ASN A 47 -22.30 11.65 -11.20
CA ASN A 47 -21.50 11.48 -9.99
C ASN A 47 -22.25 10.66 -8.94
N ASN A 48 -21.60 9.64 -8.38
CA ASN A 48 -22.20 8.68 -7.44
C ASN A 48 -23.37 7.87 -8.02
N SER A 49 -23.33 7.57 -9.31
CA SER A 49 -24.35 6.77 -9.98
C SER A 49 -24.54 5.42 -9.29
N ASN A 50 -25.81 5.05 -9.05
CA ASN A 50 -26.20 3.71 -8.57
C ASN A 50 -26.49 2.74 -9.72
N ASP A 51 -26.42 3.19 -10.97
CA ASP A 51 -26.63 2.32 -12.14
C ASP A 51 -25.39 1.45 -12.36
N VAL A 52 -25.53 0.14 -12.10
CA VAL A 52 -24.47 -0.86 -12.24
C VAL A 52 -23.93 -1.00 -13.67
N ASN A 53 -24.67 -0.50 -14.68
CA ASN A 53 -24.24 -0.51 -16.07
C ASN A 53 -23.45 0.73 -16.46
N SER A 54 -23.52 1.81 -15.67
CA SER A 54 -22.78 3.04 -15.93
C SER A 54 -21.28 2.86 -15.72
N ILE A 55 -20.49 3.64 -16.45
CA ILE A 55 -19.03 3.67 -16.29
C ILE A 55 -18.68 4.22 -14.91
N GLN A 56 -19.36 5.27 -14.46
CA GLN A 56 -19.11 5.89 -13.15
C GLN A 56 -19.29 4.89 -12.00
N TYR A 57 -20.34 4.10 -11.99
CA TYR A 57 -20.53 3.04 -10.99
C TYR A 57 -19.39 2.02 -11.01
N LYS A 58 -19.01 1.54 -12.20
CA LYS A 58 -17.93 0.55 -12.35
C LYS A 58 -16.59 1.07 -11.89
N VAL A 59 -16.27 2.32 -12.21
CA VAL A 59 -15.03 2.97 -11.75
C VAL A 59 -15.01 3.11 -10.24
N SER A 60 -16.09 3.59 -9.62
CA SER A 60 -16.20 3.71 -8.16
C SER A 60 -16.08 2.35 -7.45
N THR A 61 -16.69 1.30 -8.02
CA THR A 61 -16.57 -0.06 -7.50
C THR A 61 -15.14 -0.58 -7.59
N LEU A 62 -14.44 -0.35 -8.71
CA LEU A 62 -13.04 -0.74 -8.87
C LEU A 62 -12.13 0.00 -7.88
N GLN A 63 -12.37 1.29 -7.64
CA GLN A 63 -11.62 2.07 -6.64
C GLN A 63 -11.79 1.49 -5.22
N THR A 64 -13.00 1.09 -4.86
CA THR A 64 -13.28 0.41 -3.58
C THR A 64 -12.53 -0.92 -3.47
N LEU A 65 -12.61 -1.76 -4.52
CA LEU A 65 -11.92 -3.07 -4.55
C LEU A 65 -10.40 -2.94 -4.45
N VAL A 66 -9.82 -1.92 -5.09
CA VAL A 66 -8.38 -1.64 -4.98
C VAL A 66 -8.01 -1.24 -3.55
N GLY A 67 -8.84 -0.41 -2.89
CA GLY A 67 -8.67 -0.08 -1.48
C GLY A 67 -8.77 -1.30 -0.56
N ASP A 68 -9.76 -2.15 -0.78
CA ASP A 68 -9.96 -3.38 0.00
C ASP A 68 -8.80 -4.38 -0.18
N LEU A 69 -8.24 -4.46 -1.40
CA LEU A 69 -7.06 -5.29 -1.66
C LEU A 69 -5.83 -4.78 -0.90
N GLY A 70 -5.64 -3.46 -0.81
CA GLY A 70 -4.60 -2.85 0.02
C GLY A 70 -4.75 -3.26 1.49
N ASN A 71 -5.94 -3.07 2.07
CA ASN A 71 -6.25 -3.43 3.44
C ASN A 71 -6.05 -4.93 3.72
N LEU A 72 -6.39 -5.79 2.75
CA LEU A 72 -6.18 -7.24 2.87
C LEU A 72 -4.68 -7.57 2.86
N THR A 73 -3.90 -6.91 2.03
CA THR A 73 -2.43 -7.09 2.00
C THR A 73 -1.82 -6.72 3.34
N ASP A 74 -2.22 -5.60 3.93
CA ASP A 74 -1.75 -5.16 5.24
C ASP A 74 -2.15 -6.17 6.33
N SER A 75 -3.39 -6.64 6.30
CA SER A 75 -3.89 -7.66 7.24
C SER A 75 -3.16 -9.00 7.12
N VAL A 76 -2.82 -9.43 5.90
CA VAL A 76 -2.05 -10.65 5.67
C VAL A 76 -0.62 -10.49 6.18
N ASN A 77 0.02 -9.36 5.92
CA ASN A 77 1.35 -9.05 6.42
C ASN A 77 1.38 -9.03 7.96
N GLU A 78 0.39 -8.40 8.58
CA GLU A 78 0.21 -8.40 10.02
C GLU A 78 0.01 -9.82 10.57
N LEU A 79 -0.87 -10.64 9.95
CA LEU A 79 -1.17 -12.01 10.37
C LEU A 79 0.05 -12.92 10.29
N LEU A 80 0.86 -12.76 9.25
CA LEU A 80 2.08 -13.54 9.05
C LEU A 80 3.28 -13.01 9.87
N GLY A 81 3.12 -11.87 10.55
CA GLY A 81 4.22 -11.18 11.21
C GLY A 81 5.30 -10.71 10.22
N LEU A 82 4.91 -10.60 8.96
CA LEU A 82 5.77 -10.19 7.84
C LEU A 82 5.63 -8.70 7.55
N GLU A 83 5.41 -7.87 8.56
CA GLU A 83 5.52 -6.42 8.34
C GLU A 83 6.94 -6.13 7.85
N GLY A 84 7.01 -5.83 6.54
CA GLY A 84 8.25 -5.53 5.88
C GLY A 84 8.95 -6.75 5.29
N ASN A 85 8.35 -7.37 4.27
CA ASN A 85 9.07 -8.24 3.33
C ASN A 85 10.05 -7.43 2.45
N ASN A 86 10.14 -6.12 2.71
CA ASN A 86 11.21 -5.24 2.29
C ASN A 86 12.11 -5.05 3.51
N ASP A 87 13.39 -5.34 3.35
CA ASP A 87 14.37 -4.93 4.34
C ASP A 87 14.20 -3.43 4.61
N LEU A 88 13.70 -3.10 5.80
CA LEU A 88 13.56 -1.71 6.20
C LEU A 88 14.96 -1.15 6.40
N VAL A 89 15.26 -0.09 5.68
CA VAL A 89 16.57 0.54 5.67
C VAL A 89 16.49 1.89 6.36
N VAL A 90 17.25 2.07 7.43
CA VAL A 90 17.45 3.36 8.08
C VAL A 90 18.92 3.75 7.94
N SER A 91 19.18 4.84 7.22
CA SER A 91 20.53 5.33 6.93
C SER A 91 20.86 6.59 7.73
N GLY A 92 22.15 6.85 7.93
CA GLY A 92 22.62 8.06 8.59
C GLY A 92 22.32 8.09 10.10
N ILE A 93 22.27 6.93 10.74
CA ILE A 93 22.04 6.84 12.18
C ILE A 93 23.34 7.25 12.90
N GLU A 94 23.30 8.38 13.59
CA GLU A 94 24.43 8.93 14.36
C GLU A 94 24.24 8.81 15.88
N ASN A 95 22.98 8.71 16.31
CA ASN A 95 22.59 8.63 17.72
C ASN A 95 21.66 7.44 17.94
N LYS A 96 21.30 7.18 19.19
CA LYS A 96 20.30 6.18 19.53
C LYS A 96 19.01 6.42 18.72
N THR A 97 18.62 5.44 17.93
CA THR A 97 17.47 5.52 17.04
C THR A 97 16.62 4.26 17.19
N THR A 98 15.31 4.42 17.28
CA THR A 98 14.35 3.32 17.20
C THR A 98 14.17 2.92 15.73
N LEU A 99 14.56 1.70 15.40
CA LEU A 99 14.41 1.16 14.03
C LEU A 99 13.01 0.67 13.78
N ASP A 100 12.42 -0.01 14.76
CA ASP A 100 11.14 -0.65 14.69
C ASP A 100 10.44 -0.63 16.04
N SER A 101 9.13 -0.77 16.04
CA SER A 101 8.35 -0.87 17.27
C SER A 101 7.13 -1.77 17.08
N PHE A 102 6.67 -2.40 18.15
CA PHE A 102 5.48 -3.23 18.15
C PHE A 102 4.70 -3.12 19.46
N ASN A 103 3.40 -3.34 19.35
CA ASN A 103 2.53 -3.35 20.51
C ASN A 103 2.62 -4.69 21.24
N LYS A 104 2.96 -4.68 22.53
CA LYS A 104 3.08 -5.87 23.35
C LYS A 104 1.76 -6.62 23.57
N THR A 105 0.61 -6.00 23.27
CA THR A 105 -0.69 -6.69 23.35
C THR A 105 -1.01 -7.50 22.08
N LEU A 106 -0.28 -7.29 21.00
CA LEU A 106 -0.48 -7.98 19.72
C LEU A 106 0.48 -9.16 19.51
N PHE A 107 1.72 -9.02 19.91
CA PHE A 107 2.77 -9.99 19.63
C PHE A 107 3.47 -10.42 20.91
N ARG A 108 3.68 -11.73 21.11
CA ARG A 108 4.38 -12.32 22.25
C ARG A 108 5.86 -12.58 21.97
N THR A 109 6.15 -13.07 20.78
CA THR A 109 7.48 -13.48 20.37
C THR A 109 7.82 -12.86 19.02
N LEU A 110 9.03 -12.32 18.88
CA LEU A 110 9.53 -11.76 17.64
C LEU A 110 10.94 -12.26 17.36
N LYS A 111 11.27 -12.38 16.08
CA LYS A 111 12.63 -12.61 15.61
C LYS A 111 13.01 -11.48 14.65
N TYR A 112 14.18 -10.92 14.85
CA TYR A 112 14.80 -9.97 13.95
C TYR A 112 16.07 -10.55 13.34
N ASN A 113 16.21 -10.40 12.03
CA ASN A 113 17.50 -10.47 11.35
C ASN A 113 17.96 -9.05 11.11
N LEU A 114 19.05 -8.63 11.72
CA LEU A 114 19.55 -7.26 11.66
C LEU A 114 20.91 -7.24 10.98
N GLN A 115 21.07 -6.36 9.99
CA GLN A 115 22.35 -6.02 9.37
C GLN A 115 22.68 -4.57 9.68
N ILE A 116 23.91 -4.32 10.12
CA ILE A 116 24.45 -2.99 10.37
C ILE A 116 25.67 -2.77 9.46
N SER A 117 25.76 -1.61 8.84
CA SER A 117 26.85 -1.27 7.93
C SER A 117 27.42 0.11 8.26
N ARG A 118 28.74 0.24 8.18
CA ARG A 118 29.49 1.49 8.29
C ARG A 118 30.66 1.49 7.30
N GLY A 119 30.50 2.20 6.17
CA GLY A 119 31.45 2.13 5.08
C GLY A 119 31.59 0.72 4.53
N SER A 120 32.78 0.13 4.57
CA SER A 120 33.06 -1.27 4.17
C SER A 120 32.92 -2.28 5.31
N SER A 121 32.56 -1.85 6.51
CA SER A 121 32.34 -2.74 7.66
C SER A 121 30.88 -3.15 7.73
N HIS A 122 30.64 -4.44 7.92
CA HIS A 122 29.31 -5.04 8.00
C HIS A 122 29.24 -5.98 9.19
N GLU A 123 28.10 -5.96 9.87
CA GLU A 123 27.76 -6.86 10.95
C GLU A 123 26.32 -7.36 10.78
N THR A 124 26.08 -8.65 10.97
CA THR A 124 24.74 -9.21 11.01
C THR A 124 24.54 -10.03 12.26
N SER A 125 23.31 -10.02 12.78
CA SER A 125 22.93 -10.81 13.96
C SER A 125 21.45 -11.15 13.95
N GLU A 126 21.08 -12.20 14.67
CA GLU A 126 19.70 -12.57 14.94
C GLU A 126 19.34 -12.24 16.39
N PHE A 127 18.15 -11.67 16.58
CA PHE A 127 17.57 -11.44 17.90
C PHE A 127 16.27 -12.22 18.01
N LEU A 128 16.15 -13.00 19.08
CA LEU A 128 14.89 -13.63 19.47
C LEU A 128 14.40 -12.94 20.73
N ILE A 129 13.18 -12.44 20.71
CA ILE A 129 12.56 -11.68 21.77
C ILE A 129 11.28 -12.35 22.23
N ILE A 130 11.10 -12.45 23.52
CA ILE A 130 9.83 -12.79 24.16
C ILE A 130 9.59 -11.81 25.31
N HIS A 131 8.34 -11.47 25.57
CA HIS A 131 7.96 -10.71 26.77
C HIS A 131 6.80 -11.41 27.51
N ASP A 132 6.69 -11.20 28.81
CA ASP A 132 5.62 -11.71 29.64
C ASP A 132 4.52 -10.66 29.97
N GLY A 133 4.68 -9.45 29.45
CA GLY A 133 3.84 -8.29 29.69
C GLY A 133 4.49 -7.24 30.58
N SER A 134 5.45 -7.64 31.40
CA SER A 134 6.24 -6.77 32.27
C SER A 134 7.68 -6.67 31.82
N ASP A 135 8.31 -7.79 31.58
CA ASP A 135 9.73 -7.89 31.24
C ASP A 135 9.96 -8.35 29.80
N ILE A 136 11.09 -7.92 29.20
CA ILE A 136 11.52 -8.30 27.87
C ILE A 136 12.74 -9.19 28.02
N TYR A 137 12.68 -10.38 27.42
CA TYR A 137 13.77 -11.35 27.37
C TYR A 137 14.31 -11.42 25.96
N VAL A 138 15.62 -11.21 25.81
CA VAL A 138 16.30 -11.12 24.50
C VAL A 138 17.43 -12.11 24.43
N SER A 139 17.48 -12.86 23.35
CA SER A 139 18.63 -13.67 22.96
C SER A 139 19.19 -13.14 21.65
N GLN A 140 20.49 -12.84 21.63
CA GLN A 140 21.23 -12.50 20.42
C GLN A 140 22.09 -13.71 20.02
N SER A 141 22.06 -14.05 18.73
CA SER A 141 22.78 -15.18 18.16
C SER A 141 23.24 -14.88 16.72
N ASN A 142 24.00 -15.82 16.16
CA ASN A 142 24.43 -15.80 14.75
C ASN A 142 25.13 -14.47 14.35
N ILE A 143 26.00 -13.96 15.24
CA ILE A 143 26.74 -12.72 14.98
C ILE A 143 27.85 -13.03 13.97
N VAL A 144 27.82 -12.35 12.84
CA VAL A 144 28.87 -12.40 11.80
C VAL A 144 29.28 -10.97 11.48
N SER A 145 30.56 -10.68 11.57
CA SER A 145 31.12 -9.35 11.33
C SER A 145 32.47 -9.43 10.60
N ASN A 146 32.71 -8.49 9.68
CA ASN A 146 34.04 -8.26 9.12
C ASN A 146 34.81 -7.15 9.86
N SER A 147 34.27 -6.66 10.98
CA SER A 147 34.88 -5.67 11.87
C SER A 147 35.35 -6.33 13.15
N ASN A 148 36.46 -5.83 13.72
CA ASN A 148 36.97 -6.33 15.02
C ASN A 148 36.10 -5.89 16.21
N ASN A 149 35.30 -4.85 16.05
CA ASN A 149 34.42 -4.33 17.09
C ASN A 149 32.98 -4.27 16.57
N SER A 150 32.01 -4.41 17.47
CA SER A 150 30.61 -4.21 17.11
C SER A 150 30.37 -2.80 16.59
N LEU A 151 29.56 -2.69 15.54
CA LEU A 151 29.24 -1.43 14.87
C LEU A 151 28.20 -0.62 15.64
N ALA A 152 27.34 -1.28 16.43
CA ALA A 152 26.34 -0.63 17.26
C ALA A 152 25.96 -1.48 18.48
N ASN A 153 25.44 -0.83 19.51
CA ASN A 153 24.70 -1.48 20.59
C ASN A 153 23.23 -1.58 20.19
N VAL A 154 22.65 -2.75 20.37
CA VAL A 154 21.23 -3.02 20.10
C VAL A 154 20.52 -3.26 21.41
N THR A 155 19.42 -2.55 21.63
CA THR A 155 18.58 -2.67 22.84
C THR A 155 17.12 -2.79 22.46
N PHE A 156 16.34 -3.41 23.36
CA PHE A 156 14.88 -3.42 23.27
C PHE A 156 14.33 -2.69 24.49
N GLU A 157 13.46 -1.71 24.24
CA GLU A 157 12.96 -0.82 25.28
C GLU A 157 11.43 -0.73 25.23
N GLU A 158 10.82 -0.84 26.39
CA GLU A 158 9.37 -0.70 26.51
C GLU A 158 9.01 0.70 26.94
N ASN A 159 8.03 1.29 26.27
CA ASN A 159 7.44 2.56 26.67
C ASN A 159 5.92 2.52 26.36
N SER A 160 5.12 2.64 27.44
CA SER A 160 3.64 2.75 27.33
C SER A 160 2.99 1.64 26.50
N GLY A 161 3.46 0.41 26.66
CA GLY A 161 2.90 -0.75 25.95
C GLY A 161 3.49 -1.01 24.58
N ILE A 162 4.43 -0.20 24.13
CA ILE A 162 5.17 -0.33 22.87
C ILE A 162 6.59 -0.78 23.18
N ILE A 163 7.04 -1.85 22.51
CA ILE A 163 8.44 -2.32 22.60
C ILE A 163 9.16 -1.87 21.33
N GLY A 164 10.24 -1.12 21.48
CA GLY A 164 11.08 -0.61 20.40
C GLY A 164 12.39 -1.37 20.27
N LEU A 165 12.78 -1.70 19.02
CA LEU A 165 14.14 -2.10 18.65
C LEU A 165 14.97 -0.83 18.46
N CYS A 166 15.93 -0.61 19.33
CA CYS A 166 16.79 0.58 19.30
C CYS A 166 18.23 0.19 18.95
N VAL A 167 18.88 1.01 18.13
CA VAL A 167 20.32 0.90 17.84
C VAL A 167 21.03 2.18 18.23
N THR A 168 22.24 2.02 18.79
CA THR A 168 23.14 3.14 19.12
C THR A 168 24.47 2.86 18.48
N PRO A 169 24.95 3.67 17.51
CA PRO A 169 26.25 3.49 16.90
C PRO A 169 27.38 3.53 17.92
N THR A 170 28.39 2.67 17.76
CA THR A 170 29.61 2.71 18.60
C THR A 170 30.60 3.79 18.15
N ALA A 171 30.54 4.17 16.85
CA ALA A 171 31.32 5.25 16.27
C ALA A 171 30.78 5.64 14.90
N GLY A 172 30.59 6.94 14.63
CA GLY A 172 30.15 7.48 13.34
C GLY A 172 28.80 6.96 12.85
N ALA A 173 28.35 7.49 11.75
CA ALA A 173 27.05 7.14 11.18
C ALA A 173 27.01 5.71 10.65
N ILE A 174 25.90 5.01 10.88
CA ILE A 174 25.62 3.66 10.40
C ILE A 174 24.37 3.63 9.51
N THR A 175 24.23 2.54 8.76
CA THR A 175 22.99 2.13 8.12
C THR A 175 22.55 0.80 8.73
N ALA A 176 21.30 0.71 9.14
CA ALA A 176 20.70 -0.52 9.64
C ALA A 176 19.64 -1.03 8.64
N ARG A 177 19.62 -2.36 8.45
CA ARG A 177 18.61 -3.08 7.69
C ARG A 177 18.10 -4.22 8.53
N TYR A 178 16.80 -4.47 8.53
CA TYR A 178 16.25 -5.57 9.32
C TYR A 178 15.04 -6.22 8.65
N ILE A 179 14.81 -7.46 9.01
CA ILE A 179 13.59 -8.22 8.72
C ILE A 179 13.03 -8.70 10.06
N ARG A 180 11.73 -8.58 10.24
CA ARG A 180 11.02 -9.04 11.43
C ARG A 180 10.09 -10.20 11.07
N THR A 181 10.03 -11.22 11.94
CA THR A 181 8.94 -12.19 12.00
C THR A 181 8.35 -12.17 13.41
N ALA A 182 7.04 -12.34 13.53
CA ALA A 182 6.36 -12.22 14.82
C ALA A 182 5.29 -13.31 15.01
N ILE A 183 5.05 -13.68 16.28
CA ILE A 183 4.00 -14.60 16.69
C ILE A 183 3.01 -13.81 17.56
N LYS A 184 1.75 -13.78 17.12
CA LYS A 184 0.66 -13.13 17.86
C LYS A 184 0.35 -13.83 19.19
N ILE A 185 -0.25 -13.04 20.11
CA ILE A 185 -0.83 -13.55 21.36
C ILE A 185 -2.12 -14.29 21.08
#